data_ef2aa108f0b5526e124e2f8a1330a12a
#
_entry.id   ef2aa108f0b5526e124e2f8a1330a12a
#
_cell.length_a   1.000
_cell.length_b   1.000
_cell.length_c   1.000
_cell.angle_alpha   90.00
_cell.angle_beta   90.00
_cell.angle_gamma   90.00
#
_symmetry.space_group_name_H-M   'P 1'
#
loop_
_entity.id
_entity.type
_entity.pdbx_description
1 polymer ?
#
loop_
_entity_poly.entity_id
_entity_poly.type
_entity_poly.pdbx_seq_one_letter_code
_entity_poly.pdbx_strand_id
1 'polypeptide(L)'
;MASMFELLMNLPLFRGVSRSRIAEVVGSAKFHFLKYPKGETVVRAGEECTHLAFVISGSVRSEISNSSKRFSVSQTLKAPSAIAPDFLFGRTTRYPGTVVALTDCSILKISKVDYIRILNADQVFMFNFLNTLSVNAQKALDGILALTSGGLDERIAFWIIALTQPGSEDIELTCKTRDLCNLFSVQRNVFDAACHEMEQRNLIRYSPRKIE
;
A
#
# COMPACT_ATOMS: atom_id res chain seq x y z
N MET A 1 -10.99 -25.53 -2.52
CA MET A 1 -9.75 -24.73 -2.46
C MET A 1 -9.51 -24.14 -3.84
N ALA A 2 -9.32 -22.82 -3.94
CA ALA A 2 -8.95 -22.21 -5.21
C ALA A 2 -7.63 -22.81 -5.69
N SER A 3 -7.51 -23.09 -6.99
CA SER A 3 -6.26 -23.59 -7.55
C SER A 3 -5.18 -22.49 -7.47
N MET A 4 -3.90 -22.87 -7.43
CA MET A 4 -2.79 -21.91 -7.47
C MET A 4 -2.94 -20.91 -8.62
N PHE A 5 -3.43 -21.36 -9.78
CA PHE A 5 -3.67 -20.52 -10.95
C PHE A 5 -4.75 -19.45 -10.69
N GLU A 6 -5.85 -19.83 -10.03
CA GLU A 6 -6.92 -18.88 -9.67
C GLU A 6 -6.42 -17.82 -8.71
N LEU A 7 -5.58 -18.19 -7.75
CA LEU A 7 -4.95 -17.25 -6.83
C LEU A 7 -4.05 -16.24 -7.58
N LEU A 8 -3.20 -16.74 -8.49
CA LEU A 8 -2.30 -15.89 -9.28
C LEU A 8 -3.06 -14.96 -10.22
N MET A 9 -4.11 -15.46 -10.92
CA MET A 9 -4.92 -14.66 -11.84
C MET A 9 -5.61 -13.46 -11.17
N ASN A 10 -5.88 -13.54 -9.88
CA ASN A 10 -6.49 -12.44 -9.11
C ASN A 10 -5.47 -11.37 -8.69
N LEU A 11 -4.18 -11.67 -8.75
CA LEU A 11 -3.15 -10.69 -8.40
C LEU A 11 -3.05 -9.59 -9.47
N PRO A 12 -2.88 -8.31 -9.08
CA PRO A 12 -2.83 -7.19 -10.02
C PRO A 12 -1.83 -7.37 -11.15
N LEU A 13 -0.67 -7.96 -10.85
CA LEU A 13 0.42 -8.14 -11.80
C LEU A 13 0.20 -9.29 -12.79
N PHE A 14 -0.78 -10.14 -12.56
CA PHE A 14 -1.13 -11.28 -13.42
C PHE A 14 -2.42 -11.06 -14.21
N ARG A 15 -3.06 -9.90 -14.08
CA ARG A 15 -4.30 -9.57 -14.81
C ARG A 15 -4.08 -9.61 -16.31
N GLY A 16 -5.01 -10.24 -17.04
CA GLY A 16 -4.95 -10.33 -18.50
C GLY A 16 -3.94 -11.35 -19.05
N VAL A 17 -3.22 -12.05 -18.20
CA VAL A 17 -2.29 -13.10 -18.62
C VAL A 17 -3.06 -14.42 -18.82
N SER A 18 -2.80 -15.12 -19.93
CA SER A 18 -3.44 -16.42 -20.21
C SER A 18 -2.97 -17.51 -19.23
N ARG A 19 -3.84 -18.51 -19.00
CA ARG A 19 -3.51 -19.65 -18.11
C ARG A 19 -2.25 -20.40 -18.57
N SER A 20 -2.08 -20.59 -19.90
CA SER A 20 -0.90 -21.25 -20.45
C SER A 20 0.38 -20.46 -20.12
N ARG A 21 0.33 -19.15 -20.22
CA ARG A 21 1.47 -18.29 -19.90
C ARG A 21 1.81 -18.26 -18.41
N ILE A 22 0.79 -18.26 -17.57
CA ILE A 22 0.99 -18.39 -16.11
C ILE A 22 1.64 -19.74 -15.79
N ALA A 23 1.24 -20.83 -16.46
CA ALA A 23 1.84 -22.16 -16.26
C ALA A 23 3.34 -22.19 -16.64
N GLU A 24 3.72 -21.56 -17.74
CA GLU A 24 5.12 -21.44 -18.15
C GLU A 24 5.93 -20.64 -17.10
N VAL A 25 5.39 -19.53 -16.63
CA VAL A 25 6.03 -18.67 -15.63
C VAL A 25 6.20 -19.41 -14.30
N VAL A 26 5.16 -20.13 -13.85
CA VAL A 26 5.21 -20.94 -12.62
C VAL A 26 6.24 -22.06 -12.73
N GLY A 27 6.42 -22.63 -13.93
CA GLY A 27 7.47 -23.64 -14.18
C GLY A 27 8.90 -23.08 -14.23
N SER A 28 9.07 -21.78 -14.49
CA SER A 28 10.37 -21.15 -14.70
C SER A 28 10.86 -20.29 -13.52
N ALA A 29 10.00 -19.92 -12.58
CA ALA A 29 10.30 -19.07 -11.45
C ALA A 29 9.94 -19.74 -10.12
N LYS A 30 10.67 -19.39 -9.05
CA LYS A 30 10.40 -19.92 -7.72
C LYS A 30 9.35 -19.05 -7.00
N PHE A 31 8.25 -19.68 -6.63
CA PHE A 31 7.16 -19.09 -5.86
C PHE A 31 7.20 -19.62 -4.43
N HIS A 32 7.41 -18.73 -3.46
CA HIS A 32 7.45 -19.07 -2.04
C HIS A 32 6.11 -18.75 -1.39
N PHE A 33 5.35 -19.78 -1.02
CA PHE A 33 4.09 -19.64 -0.30
C PHE A 33 4.35 -19.78 1.20
N LEU A 34 4.14 -18.71 1.94
CA LEU A 34 4.40 -18.64 3.38
C LEU A 34 3.09 -18.37 4.13
N LYS A 35 2.92 -19.00 5.28
CA LYS A 35 1.79 -18.77 6.18
C LYS A 35 2.26 -17.93 7.36
N TYR A 36 1.46 -16.94 7.71
CA TYR A 36 1.69 -16.06 8.85
C TYR A 36 0.43 -16.09 9.73
N PRO A 37 0.49 -16.61 10.97
CA PRO A 37 -0.60 -16.49 11.92
C PRO A 37 -0.86 -15.04 12.30
N LYS A 38 -2.07 -14.77 12.78
CA LYS A 38 -2.46 -13.45 13.29
C LYS A 38 -1.43 -12.92 14.30
N GLY A 39 -1.01 -11.66 14.10
CA GLY A 39 -0.04 -10.95 14.93
C GLY A 39 1.42 -11.14 14.53
N GLU A 40 1.72 -12.04 13.58
CA GLU A 40 3.09 -12.25 13.12
C GLU A 40 3.53 -11.16 12.13
N THR A 41 4.80 -10.75 12.24
CA THR A 41 5.39 -9.75 11.35
C THR A 41 5.80 -10.39 10.02
N VAL A 42 5.23 -9.88 8.93
CA VAL A 42 5.52 -10.31 7.54
C VAL A 42 6.80 -9.68 7.00
N VAL A 43 6.98 -8.37 7.24
CA VAL A 43 8.19 -7.59 6.92
C VAL A 43 8.36 -6.47 7.94
N ARG A 44 9.60 -6.03 8.18
CA ARG A 44 9.93 -4.92 9.08
C ARG A 44 10.34 -3.67 8.30
N ALA A 45 10.02 -2.51 8.85
CA ALA A 45 10.52 -1.23 8.33
C ALA A 45 12.06 -1.23 8.26
N GLY A 46 12.61 -0.78 7.12
CA GLY A 46 14.06 -0.74 6.87
C GLY A 46 14.70 -2.08 6.47
N GLU A 47 13.97 -3.20 6.53
CA GLU A 47 14.41 -4.50 5.99
C GLU A 47 14.58 -4.39 4.46
N GLU A 48 15.58 -5.09 3.90
CA GLU A 48 15.83 -5.08 2.47
C GLU A 48 14.69 -5.75 1.69
N CYS A 49 14.16 -5.06 0.69
CA CYS A 49 13.11 -5.56 -0.19
C CYS A 49 13.72 -6.42 -1.31
N THR A 50 14.01 -7.68 -1.00
CA THR A 50 14.60 -8.65 -1.94
C THR A 50 13.58 -9.46 -2.72
N HIS A 51 12.32 -9.42 -2.30
CA HIS A 51 11.21 -10.16 -2.87
C HIS A 51 10.01 -9.26 -3.09
N LEU A 52 9.30 -9.45 -4.20
CA LEU A 52 7.95 -8.96 -4.35
C LEU A 52 7.02 -9.86 -3.53
N ALA A 53 6.23 -9.26 -2.66
CA ALA A 53 5.33 -9.97 -1.77
C ALA A 53 3.87 -9.64 -2.06
N PHE A 54 3.00 -10.65 -2.03
CA PHE A 54 1.56 -10.52 -2.24
C PHE A 54 0.80 -11.19 -1.09
N VAL A 55 -0.22 -10.51 -0.60
CA VAL A 55 -1.25 -11.11 0.26
C VAL A 55 -2.19 -11.88 -0.65
N ILE A 56 -2.22 -13.22 -0.52
CA ILE A 56 -3.06 -14.11 -1.35
C ILE A 56 -4.28 -14.63 -0.59
N SER A 57 -4.24 -14.61 0.74
CA SER A 57 -5.41 -14.84 1.59
C SER A 57 -5.24 -14.10 2.92
N GLY A 58 -6.37 -13.72 3.54
CA GLY A 58 -6.37 -12.96 4.79
C GLY A 58 -6.12 -11.46 4.59
N SER A 59 -5.67 -10.80 5.65
CA SER A 59 -5.41 -9.36 5.69
C SER A 59 -4.20 -9.03 6.54
N VAL A 60 -3.50 -7.95 6.16
CA VAL A 60 -2.33 -7.44 6.89
C VAL A 60 -2.52 -5.94 7.18
N ARG A 61 -1.91 -5.45 8.26
CA ARG A 61 -1.78 -4.03 8.58
C ARG A 61 -0.39 -3.57 8.18
N SER A 62 -0.33 -2.55 7.34
CA SER A 62 0.91 -1.85 6.99
C SER A 62 0.97 -0.55 7.78
N GLU A 63 2.08 -0.28 8.46
CA GLU A 63 2.32 0.95 9.19
C GLU A 63 3.64 1.58 8.76
N ILE A 64 3.56 2.82 8.30
CA ILE A 64 4.70 3.66 7.95
C ILE A 64 4.79 4.78 8.97
N SER A 65 5.96 5.03 9.52
CA SER A 65 6.20 6.13 10.46
C SER A 65 7.46 6.90 10.10
N ASN A 66 7.48 8.20 10.43
CA ASN A 66 8.71 8.97 10.31
C ASN A 66 9.71 8.59 11.43
N SER A 67 10.99 8.97 11.25
CA SER A 67 12.07 8.64 12.19
C SER A 67 11.83 9.15 13.63
N SER A 68 11.06 10.23 13.78
CA SER A 68 10.72 10.80 15.09
C SER A 68 9.46 10.17 15.73
N LYS A 69 8.78 9.26 15.03
CA LYS A 69 7.49 8.64 15.43
C LYS A 69 6.39 9.66 15.78
N ARG A 70 6.50 10.89 15.25
CA ARG A 70 5.47 11.94 15.42
C ARG A 70 4.37 11.84 14.40
N PHE A 71 4.62 11.12 13.33
CA PHE A 71 3.72 10.89 12.23
C PHE A 71 3.74 9.41 11.90
N SER A 72 2.57 8.80 11.86
CA SER A 72 2.40 7.47 11.30
C SER A 72 1.11 7.39 10.51
N VAL A 73 1.14 6.60 9.45
CA VAL A 73 -0.04 6.19 8.69
C VAL A 73 -0.08 4.67 8.68
N SER A 74 -1.21 4.12 9.03
CA SER A 74 -1.45 2.68 8.93
C SER A 74 -2.70 2.41 8.09
N GLN A 75 -2.71 1.26 7.44
CA GLN A 75 -3.76 0.83 6.52
C GLN A 75 -3.88 -0.69 6.53
N THR A 76 -5.07 -1.18 6.29
CA THR A 76 -5.36 -2.60 6.11
C THR A 76 -5.31 -2.96 4.63
N LEU A 77 -4.49 -3.95 4.29
CA LEU A 77 -4.42 -4.55 2.95
C LEU A 77 -5.07 -5.93 3.01
N LYS A 78 -6.15 -6.10 2.25
CA LYS A 78 -6.82 -7.40 2.07
C LYS A 78 -6.32 -8.10 0.83
N ALA A 79 -6.37 -9.41 0.82
CA ALA A 79 -6.11 -10.22 -0.37
C ALA A 79 -7.17 -9.94 -1.46
N PRO A 80 -6.77 -9.86 -2.76
CA PRO A 80 -5.41 -9.93 -3.28
C PRO A 80 -4.74 -8.53 -3.32
N SER A 81 -3.57 -8.38 -2.72
CA SER A 81 -2.82 -7.11 -2.75
C SER A 81 -1.31 -7.32 -2.77
N ALA A 82 -0.57 -6.35 -3.32
CA ALA A 82 0.90 -6.34 -3.26
C ALA A 82 1.38 -5.55 -2.04
N ILE A 83 2.50 -5.96 -1.45
CA ILE A 83 3.14 -5.27 -0.33
C ILE A 83 4.30 -4.43 -0.88
N ALA A 84 4.19 -3.12 -0.82
CA ALA A 84 5.22 -2.15 -1.17
C ALA A 84 5.95 -2.45 -2.50
N PRO A 85 5.24 -2.67 -3.63
CA PRO A 85 5.85 -3.04 -4.90
C PRO A 85 6.81 -1.97 -5.43
N ASP A 86 6.62 -0.70 -5.05
CA ASP A 86 7.42 0.45 -5.47
C ASP A 86 8.85 0.43 -4.89
N PHE A 87 9.08 -0.37 -3.85
CA PHE A 87 10.37 -0.46 -3.16
C PHE A 87 11.23 -1.66 -3.60
N LEU A 88 10.74 -2.49 -4.53
CA LEU A 88 11.49 -3.63 -5.06
C LEU A 88 12.68 -3.15 -5.91
N PHE A 89 12.51 -2.06 -6.64
CA PHE A 89 13.51 -1.43 -7.50
C PHE A 89 13.77 0.02 -7.06
N GLY A 90 14.72 0.68 -7.70
CA GLY A 90 15.07 2.06 -7.44
C GLY A 90 16.29 2.21 -6.54
N ARG A 91 16.53 3.44 -6.09
CA ARG A 91 17.72 3.82 -5.32
C ARG A 91 17.71 3.22 -3.89
N THR A 92 16.54 3.13 -3.28
CA THR A 92 16.38 2.62 -1.92
C THR A 92 15.43 1.44 -1.95
N THR A 93 15.98 0.23 -1.81
CA THR A 93 15.22 -1.03 -1.84
C THR A 93 15.01 -1.55 -0.42
N ARG A 94 14.31 -0.75 0.41
CA ARG A 94 13.97 -1.10 1.79
C ARG A 94 12.49 -0.87 2.03
N TYR A 95 11.87 -1.76 2.80
CA TYR A 95 10.45 -1.59 3.16
C TYR A 95 10.24 -0.30 3.94
N PRO A 96 9.29 0.57 3.51
CA PRO A 96 9.04 1.87 4.14
C PRO A 96 8.36 1.73 5.51
N GLY A 97 7.71 0.61 5.76
CA GLY A 97 6.92 0.34 6.96
C GLY A 97 6.98 -1.11 7.40
N THR A 98 6.43 -1.36 8.57
CA THR A 98 6.24 -2.71 9.12
C THR A 98 4.88 -3.24 8.69
N VAL A 99 4.83 -4.51 8.28
CA VAL A 99 3.58 -5.20 7.90
C VAL A 99 3.35 -6.38 8.83
N VAL A 100 2.18 -6.41 9.47
CA VAL A 100 1.78 -7.43 10.45
C VAL A 100 0.50 -8.11 10.00
N ALA A 101 0.40 -9.41 10.18
CA ALA A 101 -0.80 -10.18 9.88
C ALA A 101 -1.94 -9.82 10.85
N LEU A 102 -3.09 -9.35 10.33
CA LEU A 102 -4.30 -9.08 11.11
C LEU A 102 -5.15 -10.32 11.32
N THR A 103 -5.11 -11.21 10.35
CA THR A 103 -5.73 -12.54 10.39
C THR A 103 -4.66 -13.57 10.03
N ASP A 104 -4.96 -14.85 10.15
CA ASP A 104 -4.14 -15.87 9.52
C ASP A 104 -4.10 -15.59 8.02
N CYS A 105 -2.90 -15.38 7.47
CA CYS A 105 -2.73 -15.01 6.08
C CYS A 105 -1.71 -15.88 5.36
N SER A 106 -1.85 -15.94 4.05
CA SER A 106 -0.88 -16.57 3.16
C SER A 106 -0.25 -15.49 2.29
N ILE A 107 1.07 -15.48 2.27
CA ILE A 107 1.88 -14.54 1.50
C ILE A 107 2.65 -15.30 0.43
N LEU A 108 2.52 -14.84 -0.81
CA LEU A 108 3.37 -15.26 -1.92
C LEU A 108 4.57 -14.31 -2.00
N LYS A 109 5.78 -14.87 -1.98
CA LYS A 109 7.03 -14.12 -2.22
C LYS A 109 7.71 -14.62 -3.49
N ILE A 110 8.10 -13.69 -4.37
CA ILE A 110 8.83 -13.96 -5.61
C ILE A 110 10.14 -13.19 -5.50
N SER A 111 11.30 -13.86 -5.67
CA SER A 111 12.59 -13.18 -5.61
C SER A 111 12.71 -12.11 -6.70
N LYS A 112 13.45 -11.03 -6.43
CA LYS A 112 13.70 -9.97 -7.42
C LYS A 112 14.24 -10.53 -8.75
N VAL A 113 15.12 -11.54 -8.69
CA VAL A 113 15.70 -12.19 -9.87
C VAL A 113 14.64 -12.95 -10.67
N ASP A 114 13.81 -13.75 -9.99
CA ASP A 114 12.73 -14.49 -10.64
C ASP A 114 11.67 -13.54 -11.19
N TYR A 115 11.39 -12.44 -10.46
CA TYR A 115 10.43 -11.44 -10.91
C TYR A 115 10.90 -10.73 -12.19
N ILE A 116 12.20 -10.40 -12.31
CA ILE A 116 12.78 -9.87 -13.56
C ILE A 116 12.59 -10.86 -14.72
N ARG A 117 12.75 -12.17 -14.48
CA ARG A 117 12.48 -13.18 -15.50
C ARG A 117 11.02 -13.18 -15.94
N ILE A 118 10.10 -13.07 -14.98
CA ILE A 118 8.66 -12.95 -15.25
C ILE A 118 8.35 -11.72 -16.11
N LEU A 119 8.90 -10.55 -15.76
CA LEU A 119 8.71 -9.32 -16.53
C LEU A 119 9.21 -9.43 -17.98
N ASN A 120 10.29 -10.18 -18.19
CA ASN A 120 10.86 -10.42 -19.53
C ASN A 120 10.14 -11.52 -20.31
N ALA A 121 9.38 -12.37 -19.65
CA ALA A 121 8.68 -13.49 -20.29
C ALA A 121 7.50 -13.04 -21.14
N ASP A 122 6.80 -11.98 -20.74
CA ASP A 122 5.63 -11.46 -21.47
C ASP A 122 5.44 -9.97 -21.15
N GLN A 123 5.14 -9.20 -22.21
CA GLN A 123 4.90 -7.75 -22.10
C GLN A 123 3.74 -7.39 -21.17
N VAL A 124 2.73 -8.25 -21.02
CA VAL A 124 1.58 -8.02 -20.12
C VAL A 124 2.04 -7.88 -18.67
N PHE A 125 2.98 -8.72 -18.21
CA PHE A 125 3.54 -8.59 -16.85
C PHE A 125 4.26 -7.25 -16.68
N MET A 126 5.07 -6.87 -17.67
CA MET A 126 5.80 -5.60 -17.65
C MET A 126 4.83 -4.41 -17.62
N PHE A 127 3.80 -4.40 -18.49
CA PHE A 127 2.80 -3.34 -18.50
C PHE A 127 2.02 -3.25 -17.19
N ASN A 128 1.60 -4.38 -16.62
CA ASN A 128 0.90 -4.39 -15.33
C ASN A 128 1.77 -3.79 -14.21
N PHE A 129 3.06 -4.10 -14.21
CA PHE A 129 3.99 -3.54 -13.21
C PHE A 129 4.23 -2.04 -13.43
N LEU A 130 4.49 -1.62 -14.67
CA LEU A 130 4.67 -0.20 -15.02
C LEU A 130 3.41 0.61 -14.70
N ASN A 131 2.22 0.08 -15.01
CA ASN A 131 0.95 0.73 -14.64
C ASN A 131 0.81 0.89 -13.14
N THR A 132 1.17 -0.14 -12.35
CA THR A 132 1.15 -0.06 -10.89
C THR A 132 2.05 1.06 -10.37
N LEU A 133 3.29 1.12 -10.85
CA LEU A 133 4.25 2.17 -10.46
C LEU A 133 3.79 3.55 -10.91
N SER A 134 3.26 3.67 -12.15
CA SER A 134 2.77 4.95 -12.70
C SER A 134 1.57 5.48 -11.92
N VAL A 135 0.61 4.63 -11.59
CA VAL A 135 -0.56 5.02 -10.78
C VAL A 135 -0.11 5.51 -9.40
N ASN A 136 0.82 4.82 -8.75
CA ASN A 136 1.34 5.23 -7.44
C ASN A 136 2.10 6.55 -7.51
N ALA A 137 2.90 6.77 -8.57
CA ALA A 137 3.62 8.02 -8.78
C ALA A 137 2.66 9.21 -9.04
N GLN A 138 1.65 9.02 -9.91
CA GLN A 138 0.62 10.03 -10.19
C GLN A 138 -0.15 10.39 -8.93
N LYS A 139 -0.59 9.39 -8.16
CA LYS A 139 -1.29 9.57 -6.90
C LYS A 139 -0.46 10.37 -5.87
N ALA A 140 0.84 10.10 -5.77
CA ALA A 140 1.73 10.85 -4.90
C ALA A 140 1.85 12.32 -5.34
N LEU A 141 1.94 12.58 -6.65
CA LEU A 141 1.95 13.94 -7.21
C LEU A 141 0.64 14.66 -6.94
N ASP A 142 -0.50 14.01 -7.17
CA ASP A 142 -1.83 14.58 -6.92
C ASP A 142 -2.00 15.00 -5.45
N GLY A 143 -1.50 14.18 -4.51
CA GLY A 143 -1.51 14.52 -3.08
C GLY A 143 -0.64 15.73 -2.73
N ILE A 144 0.50 15.91 -3.42
CA ILE A 144 1.35 17.11 -3.24
C ILE A 144 0.64 18.34 -3.80
N LEU A 145 0.09 18.25 -5.01
CA LEU A 145 -0.61 19.37 -5.66
C LEU A 145 -1.87 19.77 -4.89
N ALA A 146 -2.58 18.80 -4.32
CA ALA A 146 -3.76 19.05 -3.50
C ALA A 146 -3.47 19.90 -2.25
N LEU A 147 -2.23 19.95 -1.74
CA LEU A 147 -1.87 20.80 -0.60
C LEU A 147 -2.05 22.29 -0.88
N THR A 148 -2.08 22.69 -2.14
CA THR A 148 -2.07 24.12 -2.55
C THR A 148 -3.37 24.59 -3.18
N SER A 149 -4.34 23.71 -3.46
CA SER A 149 -5.55 24.06 -4.21
C SER A 149 -6.79 23.36 -3.68
N GLY A 150 -7.96 23.98 -3.81
CA GLY A 150 -9.24 23.42 -3.37
C GLY A 150 -9.62 23.74 -1.93
N GLY A 151 -10.75 23.22 -1.50
CA GLY A 151 -11.23 23.29 -0.12
C GLY A 151 -10.32 22.53 0.85
N LEU A 152 -10.34 22.90 2.14
CA LEU A 152 -9.47 22.25 3.12
C LEU A 152 -9.82 20.75 3.29
N ASP A 153 -11.09 20.39 3.22
CA ASP A 153 -11.60 19.01 3.27
C ASP A 153 -11.06 18.18 2.08
N GLU A 154 -11.09 18.74 0.87
CA GLU A 154 -10.53 18.10 -0.33
C GLU A 154 -9.00 17.91 -0.18
N ARG A 155 -8.30 18.93 0.29
CA ARG A 155 -6.84 18.88 0.52
C ARG A 155 -6.47 17.78 1.52
N ILE A 156 -7.21 17.67 2.63
CA ILE A 156 -7.01 16.62 3.64
C ILE A 156 -7.26 15.24 3.02
N ALA A 157 -8.39 15.07 2.31
CA ALA A 157 -8.77 13.79 1.70
C ALA A 157 -7.73 13.31 0.67
N PHE A 158 -7.35 14.16 -0.30
CA PHE A 158 -6.36 13.81 -1.31
C PHE A 158 -4.99 13.50 -0.72
N TRP A 159 -4.59 14.24 0.31
CA TRP A 159 -3.31 14.00 0.98
C TRP A 159 -3.30 12.64 1.70
N ILE A 160 -4.37 12.28 2.42
CA ILE A 160 -4.51 10.97 3.06
C ILE A 160 -4.50 9.85 2.01
N ILE A 161 -5.25 10.03 0.92
CA ILE A 161 -5.28 9.08 -0.20
C ILE A 161 -3.88 8.90 -0.79
N ALA A 162 -3.08 9.95 -0.94
CA ALA A 162 -1.73 9.86 -1.49
C ALA A 162 -0.76 9.05 -0.61
N LEU A 163 -1.00 9.00 0.70
CA LEU A 163 -0.17 8.26 1.66
C LEU A 163 -0.49 6.76 1.74
N THR A 164 -1.58 6.32 1.13
CA THR A 164 -2.11 4.96 1.26
C THR A 164 -2.02 4.18 -0.04
N GLN A 165 -2.12 2.87 -0.01
CA GLN A 165 -2.17 2.06 -1.23
C GLN A 165 -3.58 2.02 -1.82
N PRO A 166 -3.73 1.91 -3.15
CA PRO A 166 -5.04 1.74 -3.77
C PRO A 166 -5.76 0.51 -3.22
N GLY A 167 -7.04 0.67 -2.84
CA GLY A 167 -7.86 -0.42 -2.29
C GLY A 167 -7.56 -0.77 -0.83
N SER A 168 -6.76 0.04 -0.12
CA SER A 168 -6.59 -0.13 1.33
C SER A 168 -7.85 0.30 2.09
N GLU A 169 -8.04 -0.28 3.26
CA GLU A 169 -9.15 0.00 4.19
C GLU A 169 -8.59 0.37 5.57
N ASP A 170 -9.46 0.78 6.48
CA ASP A 170 -9.15 1.09 7.88
C ASP A 170 -7.90 1.98 8.01
N ILE A 171 -7.90 3.08 7.25
CA ILE A 171 -6.78 4.02 7.24
C ILE A 171 -6.78 4.77 8.58
N GLU A 172 -5.61 4.82 9.20
CA GLU A 172 -5.41 5.54 10.45
C GLU A 172 -4.18 6.44 10.34
N LEU A 173 -4.39 7.73 10.48
CA LEU A 173 -3.34 8.72 10.54
C LEU A 173 -3.13 9.18 11.97
N THR A 174 -1.96 8.98 12.54
CA THR A 174 -1.56 9.49 13.85
C THR A 174 -0.57 10.63 13.67
N CYS A 175 -1.00 11.84 14.06
CA CYS A 175 -0.19 13.05 14.00
C CYS A 175 -0.73 14.09 14.98
N LYS A 176 0.12 15.00 15.49
CA LYS A 176 -0.36 16.12 16.27
C LYS A 176 -1.11 17.10 15.38
N THR A 177 -2.30 17.55 15.80
CA THR A 177 -3.09 18.55 15.08
C THR A 177 -2.27 19.79 14.69
N ARG A 178 -1.38 20.25 15.57
CA ARG A 178 -0.48 21.37 15.26
C ARG A 178 0.39 21.14 14.02
N ASP A 179 0.90 19.91 13.86
CA ASP A 179 1.79 19.59 12.74
C ASP A 179 0.96 19.50 11.43
N LEU A 180 -0.29 19.05 11.51
CA LEU A 180 -1.24 19.07 10.39
C LEU A 180 -1.66 20.51 10.03
N CYS A 181 -1.94 21.36 11.02
CA CYS A 181 -2.24 22.77 10.77
C CYS A 181 -1.06 23.49 10.06
N ASN A 182 0.18 23.19 10.46
CA ASN A 182 1.36 23.73 9.79
C ASN A 182 1.50 23.20 8.35
N LEU A 183 1.22 21.91 8.13
CA LEU A 183 1.27 21.30 6.79
C LEU A 183 0.28 21.96 5.84
N PHE A 184 -0.96 22.17 6.29
CA PHE A 184 -2.03 22.76 5.48
C PHE A 184 -2.03 24.29 5.50
N SER A 185 -1.13 24.92 6.28
CA SER A 185 -1.01 26.38 6.44
C SER A 185 -2.31 27.04 6.89
N VAL A 186 -2.98 26.45 7.88
CA VAL A 186 -4.27 26.92 8.43
C VAL A 186 -4.22 27.07 9.95
N GLN A 187 -5.10 27.89 10.48
CA GLN A 187 -5.29 28.02 11.92
C GLN A 187 -6.02 26.78 12.47
N ARG A 188 -5.78 26.46 13.74
CA ARG A 188 -6.32 25.29 14.39
C ARG A 188 -7.84 25.21 14.37
N ASN A 189 -8.52 26.34 14.65
CA ASN A 189 -9.98 26.42 14.62
C ASN A 189 -10.56 26.11 13.23
N VAL A 190 -9.89 26.54 12.17
CA VAL A 190 -10.29 26.26 10.77
C VAL A 190 -10.08 24.78 10.46
N PHE A 191 -8.96 24.19 10.89
CA PHE A 191 -8.67 22.78 10.72
C PHE A 191 -9.66 21.89 11.47
N ASP A 192 -9.91 22.19 12.76
CA ASP A 192 -10.85 21.45 13.60
C ASP A 192 -12.28 21.54 13.01
N ALA A 193 -12.72 22.72 12.53
CA ALA A 193 -14.02 22.90 11.88
C ALA A 193 -14.16 22.04 10.61
N ALA A 194 -13.15 22.03 9.73
CA ALA A 194 -13.16 21.21 8.52
C ALA A 194 -13.21 19.71 8.85
N CYS A 195 -12.42 19.25 9.84
CA CYS A 195 -12.44 17.85 10.26
C CYS A 195 -13.82 17.45 10.85
N HIS A 196 -14.45 18.30 11.65
CA HIS A 196 -15.79 18.01 12.18
C HIS A 196 -16.87 18.01 11.07
N GLU A 197 -16.76 18.87 10.07
CA GLU A 197 -17.66 18.81 8.91
C GLU A 197 -17.49 17.51 8.13
N MET A 198 -16.25 17.07 7.89
CA MET A 198 -15.97 15.78 7.25
C MET A 198 -16.51 14.61 8.09
N GLU A 199 -16.45 14.68 9.42
CA GLU A 199 -16.98 13.68 10.34
C GLU A 199 -18.52 13.64 10.29
N GLN A 200 -19.20 14.79 10.23
CA GLN A 200 -20.65 14.86 10.05
C GLN A 200 -21.10 14.25 8.73
N ARG A 201 -20.28 14.33 7.69
CA ARG A 201 -20.50 13.69 6.39
C ARG A 201 -20.09 12.20 6.37
N ASN A 202 -19.67 11.64 7.52
CA ASN A 202 -19.17 10.26 7.65
C ASN A 202 -17.98 9.93 6.73
N LEU A 203 -17.14 10.91 6.42
CA LEU A 203 -15.94 10.72 5.62
C LEU A 203 -14.74 10.30 6.45
N ILE A 204 -14.65 10.77 7.69
CA ILE A 204 -13.59 10.47 8.66
C ILE A 204 -14.16 10.33 10.07
N ARG A 205 -13.35 9.78 10.97
CA ARG A 205 -13.48 9.97 12.43
C ARG A 205 -12.30 10.81 12.90
N TYR A 206 -12.56 11.88 13.63
CA TYR A 206 -11.55 12.83 14.04
C TYR A 206 -11.36 12.88 15.56
N SER A 207 -10.10 12.90 15.98
CA SER A 207 -9.68 13.20 17.34
C SER A 207 -8.38 14.02 17.32
N PRO A 208 -7.98 14.69 18.43
CA PRO A 208 -6.84 15.64 18.44
C PRO A 208 -5.47 15.07 18.02
N ARG A 209 -5.34 13.77 17.82
CA ARG A 209 -4.09 13.11 17.39
C ARG A 209 -4.29 12.05 16.33
N LYS A 210 -5.55 11.86 15.88
CA LYS A 210 -5.89 10.72 15.04
C LYS A 210 -7.00 11.08 14.05
N ILE A 211 -6.81 10.71 12.80
CA ILE A 211 -7.83 10.72 11.74
C ILE A 211 -7.96 9.27 11.23
N GLU A 212 -9.20 8.77 11.22
CA GLU A 212 -9.54 7.43 10.72
C GLU A 212 -10.48 7.51 9.53
#